data_118c80e3695edb5ced04fe9d95f12d3d
#
_entry.id   118c80e3695edb5ced04fe9d95f12d3d
#
_cell.length_a   1.000
_cell.length_b   1.000
_cell.length_c   1.000
_cell.angle_alpha   90.00
_cell.angle_beta   90.00
_cell.angle_gamma   90.00
#
_symmetry.space_group_name_H-M   'P 1'
#
loop_
_entity.id
_entity.type
_entity.pdbx_description
1 polymer ?
#
loop_
_entity_poly.entity_id
_entity_poly.type
_entity_poly.pdbx_seq_one_letter_code
_entity_poly.pdbx_strand_id
1 'polypeptide(L)'
;MPNRKYDPMMGMSKGDDLPEGISMDETGVLEWEYVQNMWANPVHLYLLLKIFLIVDTCILALICMIGAIVADFEPGDMLFACGLIYGISLVLCLLGVAFVNLLHGGKNYYEFAMGAEGVMHVANRKTFDRVAKLMDAAAVIGTATGDANMVGASMAGRSNTCTMKFDEVKKINEHRKNDYIEIYGGLFNYNHIYAYSHQYEFVLGYIRAHCRNLE
;
A
#
# COMPACT_ATOMS: atom_id res chain seq x y z
N MET A 1 11.71 38.47 -2.07
CA MET A 1 11.25 38.13 -3.45
C MET A 1 10.18 37.06 -3.28
N PRO A 2 8.95 37.25 -3.76
CA PRO A 2 7.91 36.24 -3.62
C PRO A 2 8.30 35.01 -4.46
N ASN A 3 8.29 33.87 -3.79
CA ASN A 3 8.53 32.56 -4.40
C ASN A 3 7.50 32.37 -5.54
N ARG A 4 7.93 32.47 -6.78
CA ARG A 4 7.09 32.11 -7.93
C ARG A 4 6.81 30.63 -7.75
N LYS A 5 5.57 30.29 -7.36
CA LYS A 5 5.10 28.92 -7.38
C LYS A 5 5.31 28.39 -8.81
N TYR A 6 6.17 27.42 -8.93
CA TYR A 6 6.34 26.68 -10.17
C TYR A 6 5.03 25.93 -10.39
N ASP A 7 4.26 26.35 -11.38
CA ASP A 7 3.10 25.61 -11.85
C ASP A 7 3.56 24.88 -13.11
N PRO A 8 3.79 23.56 -13.03
CA PRO A 8 4.28 22.78 -14.16
C PRO A 8 3.28 22.75 -15.33
N MET A 9 2.03 23.17 -15.10
CA MET A 9 0.97 23.17 -16.11
C MET A 9 0.67 24.57 -16.68
N MET A 10 1.34 25.64 -16.17
CA MET A 10 1.11 27.00 -16.66
C MET A 10 1.70 27.13 -18.08
N GLY A 11 0.91 26.79 -19.08
CA GLY A 11 1.27 26.83 -20.50
C GLY A 11 1.45 25.49 -21.19
N MET A 12 1.24 24.37 -20.53
CA MET A 12 1.26 23.06 -21.19
C MET A 12 0.01 22.90 -22.06
N SER A 13 0.23 22.82 -23.34
CA SER A 13 -0.76 22.44 -24.35
C SER A 13 -0.74 20.92 -24.54
N LYS A 14 -1.84 20.35 -25.02
CA LYS A 14 -1.94 18.95 -25.44
C LYS A 14 -0.87 18.69 -26.53
N GLY A 15 0.31 18.20 -26.14
CA GLY A 15 1.45 17.98 -27.04
C GLY A 15 2.80 18.49 -26.55
N ASP A 16 2.83 19.23 -25.44
CA ASP A 16 4.09 19.63 -24.82
C ASP A 16 4.71 18.45 -24.04
N ASP A 17 6.04 18.46 -23.95
CA ASP A 17 6.94 17.38 -23.50
C ASP A 17 6.54 16.73 -22.15
N LEU A 18 5.48 15.93 -22.16
CA LEU A 18 5.18 15.05 -21.03
C LEU A 18 6.26 13.98 -20.92
N PRO A 19 6.66 13.60 -19.70
CA PRO A 19 7.58 12.48 -19.51
C PRO A 19 7.06 11.22 -20.17
N GLU A 20 7.97 10.41 -20.70
CA GLU A 20 7.63 9.13 -21.33
C GLU A 20 6.74 8.28 -20.42
N GLY A 21 5.64 7.76 -20.96
CA GLY A 21 4.69 6.91 -20.22
C GLY A 21 3.64 7.68 -19.43
N ILE A 22 3.63 9.03 -19.46
CA ILE A 22 2.52 9.85 -18.96
C ILE A 22 1.72 10.34 -20.16
N SER A 23 0.42 10.14 -20.14
CA SER A 23 -0.53 10.68 -21.12
C SER A 23 -1.48 11.67 -20.44
N MET A 24 -2.02 12.58 -21.22
CA MET A 24 -3.06 13.51 -20.78
C MET A 24 -4.33 13.23 -21.58
N ASP A 25 -5.44 13.02 -20.87
CA ASP A 25 -6.73 12.84 -21.52
C ASP A 25 -7.32 14.17 -22.05
N GLU A 26 -8.53 14.11 -22.62
CA GLU A 26 -9.22 15.30 -23.16
C GLU A 26 -9.65 16.29 -22.08
N THR A 27 -9.75 15.83 -20.82
CA THR A 27 -10.16 16.62 -19.66
C THR A 27 -9.00 17.23 -18.88
N GLY A 28 -7.74 16.94 -19.31
CA GLY A 28 -6.53 17.42 -18.65
C GLY A 28 -6.08 16.55 -17.49
N VAL A 29 -6.61 15.33 -17.37
CA VAL A 29 -6.20 14.34 -16.38
C VAL A 29 -4.95 13.62 -16.89
N LEU A 30 -3.91 13.59 -16.07
CA LEU A 30 -2.67 12.85 -16.33
C LEU A 30 -2.85 11.39 -15.95
N GLU A 31 -2.50 10.50 -16.86
CA GLU A 31 -2.61 9.05 -16.66
C GLU A 31 -1.26 8.38 -16.90
N TRP A 32 -0.90 7.43 -16.03
CA TRP A 32 0.28 6.60 -16.22
C TRP A 32 0.12 5.26 -15.54
N GLU A 33 0.89 4.29 -16.02
CA GLU A 33 1.02 2.97 -15.42
C GLU A 33 2.34 2.83 -14.68
N TYR A 34 2.32 2.12 -13.54
CA TYR A 34 3.51 1.75 -12.80
C TYR A 34 3.50 0.27 -12.47
N VAL A 35 4.60 -0.41 -12.74
CA VAL A 35 4.78 -1.83 -12.42
C VAL A 35 5.76 -1.97 -11.28
N GLN A 36 5.23 -2.27 -10.10
CA GLN A 36 6.03 -2.54 -8.92
C GLN A 36 6.52 -3.98 -8.91
N ASN A 37 7.83 -4.17 -8.84
CA ASN A 37 8.41 -5.47 -8.56
C ASN A 37 8.34 -5.74 -7.05
N MET A 38 7.50 -6.67 -6.62
CA MET A 38 7.30 -6.99 -5.20
C MET A 38 8.53 -7.59 -4.53
N TRP A 39 9.43 -8.20 -5.32
CA TRP A 39 10.68 -8.78 -4.81
C TRP A 39 11.81 -7.74 -4.68
N ALA A 40 11.81 -6.75 -5.56
CA ALA A 40 12.83 -5.70 -5.58
C ALA A 40 12.48 -4.52 -4.65
N ASN A 41 11.20 -4.29 -4.38
CA ASN A 41 10.75 -3.21 -3.51
C ASN A 41 10.13 -3.77 -2.21
N PRO A 42 10.93 -3.91 -1.14
CA PRO A 42 10.50 -4.55 0.11
C PRO A 42 9.58 -3.68 0.99
N VAL A 43 9.12 -2.51 0.52
CA VAL A 43 8.33 -1.56 1.35
C VAL A 43 7.10 -2.25 1.94
N HIS A 44 6.34 -2.98 1.11
CA HIS A 44 5.17 -3.72 1.59
C HIS A 44 5.55 -4.87 2.53
N LEU A 45 6.63 -5.58 2.22
CA LEU A 45 7.14 -6.64 3.09
C LEU A 45 7.55 -6.08 4.45
N TYR A 46 8.28 -4.96 4.46
CA TYR A 46 8.70 -4.30 5.70
C TYR A 46 7.51 -3.83 6.53
N LEU A 47 6.49 -3.23 5.90
CA LEU A 47 5.28 -2.78 6.58
C LEU A 47 4.51 -3.95 7.19
N LEU A 48 4.30 -5.03 6.42
CA LEU A 48 3.65 -6.25 6.89
C LEU A 48 4.42 -6.88 8.05
N LEU A 49 5.75 -7.00 7.92
CA LEU A 49 6.61 -7.54 8.98
C LEU A 49 6.53 -6.70 10.25
N LYS A 50 6.55 -5.37 10.11
CA LYS A 50 6.43 -4.43 11.24
C LYS A 50 5.11 -4.58 11.97
N ILE A 51 3.99 -4.62 11.24
CA ILE A 51 2.65 -4.81 11.83
C ILE A 51 2.59 -6.17 12.53
N PHE A 52 3.05 -7.22 11.86
CA PHE A 52 3.10 -8.56 12.39
C PHE A 52 3.90 -8.62 13.71
N LEU A 53 5.12 -8.07 13.73
CA LEU A 53 5.96 -8.04 14.93
C LEU A 53 5.28 -7.32 16.10
N ILE A 54 4.60 -6.20 15.84
CA ILE A 54 3.88 -5.45 16.88
C ILE A 54 2.73 -6.31 17.44
N VAL A 55 1.89 -6.88 16.58
CA VAL A 55 0.74 -7.68 16.98
C VAL A 55 1.19 -8.93 17.74
N ASP A 56 2.17 -9.64 17.22
CA ASP A 56 2.70 -10.86 17.83
C ASP A 56 3.32 -10.56 19.21
N THR A 57 4.07 -9.49 19.34
CA THR A 57 4.63 -9.03 20.62
C THR A 57 3.53 -8.69 21.62
N CYS A 58 2.45 -8.03 21.20
CA CYS A 58 1.31 -7.72 22.08
C CYS A 58 0.61 -9.00 22.55
N ILE A 59 0.40 -9.97 21.66
CA ILE A 59 -0.22 -11.26 21.99
C ILE A 59 0.65 -12.03 22.98
N LEU A 60 1.97 -12.12 22.74
CA LEU A 60 2.90 -12.80 23.64
C LEU A 60 2.97 -12.13 25.01
N ALA A 61 2.99 -10.79 25.07
CA ALA A 61 2.95 -10.05 26.32
C ALA A 61 1.67 -10.38 27.12
N LEU A 62 0.53 -10.48 26.44
CA LEU A 62 -0.73 -10.86 27.06
C LEU A 62 -0.70 -12.30 27.59
N ILE A 63 -0.17 -13.24 26.81
CA ILE A 63 -0.01 -14.65 27.23
C ILE A 63 0.92 -14.74 28.45
N CYS A 64 2.05 -14.02 28.45
CA CYS A 64 2.97 -13.98 29.58
C CYS A 64 2.30 -13.41 30.84
N MET A 65 1.52 -12.35 30.70
CA MET A 65 0.81 -11.72 31.82
C MET A 65 -0.24 -12.69 32.42
N ILE A 66 -1.01 -13.38 31.57
CA ILE A 66 -2.00 -14.37 32.03
C ILE A 66 -1.28 -15.55 32.67
N GLY A 67 -0.21 -16.06 32.07
CA GLY A 67 0.57 -17.17 32.60
C GLY A 67 1.18 -16.86 33.99
N ALA A 68 1.67 -15.65 34.20
CA ALA A 68 2.19 -15.20 35.47
C ALA A 68 1.12 -15.09 36.59
N ILE A 69 -0.15 -14.87 36.22
CA ILE A 69 -1.26 -14.73 37.18
C ILE A 69 -1.91 -16.07 37.50
N VAL A 70 -2.04 -16.96 36.52
CA VAL A 70 -2.92 -18.14 36.59
C VAL A 70 -2.13 -19.44 36.85
N ALA A 71 -0.87 -19.48 36.47
CA ALA A 71 -0.08 -20.69 36.49
C ALA A 71 1.26 -20.48 37.23
N ASP A 72 1.66 -21.43 38.09
CA ASP A 72 3.01 -21.51 38.66
C ASP A 72 4.03 -21.97 37.58
N PHE A 73 4.13 -21.22 36.48
CA PHE A 73 5.10 -21.52 35.42
C PHE A 73 6.49 -21.04 35.84
N GLU A 74 7.49 -21.90 35.66
CA GLU A 74 8.87 -21.44 35.75
C GLU A 74 9.17 -20.42 34.65
N PRO A 75 9.83 -19.29 34.96
CA PRO A 75 10.11 -18.23 33.95
C PRO A 75 10.87 -18.74 32.73
N GLY A 76 11.70 -19.77 32.90
CA GLY A 76 12.46 -20.38 31.80
C GLY A 76 11.60 -21.08 30.77
N ASP A 77 10.64 -21.88 31.24
CA ASP A 77 9.71 -22.63 30.37
C ASP A 77 8.78 -21.66 29.60
N MET A 78 8.35 -20.59 30.24
CA MET A 78 7.53 -19.57 29.61
C MET A 78 8.29 -18.83 28.50
N LEU A 79 9.55 -18.47 28.75
CA LEU A 79 10.40 -17.83 27.72
C LEU A 79 10.66 -18.77 26.56
N PHE A 80 10.90 -20.06 26.81
CA PHE A 80 11.09 -21.04 25.74
C PHE A 80 9.82 -21.22 24.91
N ALA A 81 8.66 -21.37 25.54
CA ALA A 81 7.37 -21.48 24.82
C ALA A 81 7.04 -20.24 23.99
N CYS A 82 7.24 -19.05 24.54
CA CYS A 82 7.08 -17.80 23.82
C CYS A 82 8.03 -17.67 22.63
N GLY A 83 9.30 -18.03 22.80
CA GLY A 83 10.28 -18.03 21.71
C GLY A 83 9.91 -19.01 20.59
N LEU A 84 9.41 -20.18 20.93
CA LEU A 84 8.95 -21.17 19.96
C LEU A 84 7.74 -20.67 19.16
N ILE A 85 6.73 -20.14 19.86
CA ILE A 85 5.53 -19.57 19.24
C ILE A 85 5.92 -18.44 18.28
N TYR A 86 6.76 -17.51 18.74
CA TYR A 86 7.25 -16.40 17.92
C TYR A 86 8.01 -16.87 16.68
N GLY A 87 8.87 -17.88 16.82
CA GLY A 87 9.61 -18.47 15.71
C GLY A 87 8.69 -19.11 14.66
N ILE A 88 7.72 -19.91 15.09
CA ILE A 88 6.74 -20.54 14.20
C ILE A 88 5.89 -19.48 13.49
N SER A 89 5.42 -18.50 14.23
CA SER A 89 4.60 -17.39 13.73
C SER A 89 5.36 -16.58 12.67
N LEU A 90 6.63 -16.28 12.90
CA LEU A 90 7.49 -15.58 11.92
C LEU A 90 7.66 -16.39 10.63
N VAL A 91 7.91 -17.69 10.73
CA VAL A 91 8.04 -18.58 9.56
C VAL A 91 6.74 -18.60 8.76
N LEU A 92 5.59 -18.74 9.43
CA LEU A 92 4.29 -18.71 8.77
C LEU A 92 4.01 -17.38 8.09
N CYS A 93 4.39 -16.25 8.71
CA CYS A 93 4.28 -14.93 8.11
C CYS A 93 5.10 -14.82 6.82
N LEU A 94 6.37 -15.23 6.85
CA LEU A 94 7.25 -15.19 5.68
C LEU A 94 6.74 -16.09 4.54
N LEU A 95 6.26 -17.30 4.89
CA LEU A 95 5.63 -18.20 3.91
C LEU A 95 4.37 -17.59 3.31
N GLY A 96 3.52 -16.95 4.12
CA GLY A 96 2.33 -16.24 3.66
C GLY A 96 2.67 -15.11 2.69
N VAL A 97 3.67 -14.30 3.00
CA VAL A 97 4.15 -13.22 2.10
C VAL A 97 4.70 -13.80 0.80
N ALA A 98 5.53 -14.84 0.87
CA ALA A 98 6.06 -15.51 -0.31
C ALA A 98 4.93 -16.08 -1.19
N PHE A 99 3.94 -16.70 -0.58
CA PHE A 99 2.77 -17.24 -1.27
C PHE A 99 1.95 -16.14 -1.97
N VAL A 100 1.66 -15.03 -1.29
CA VAL A 100 0.98 -13.88 -1.89
C VAL A 100 1.76 -13.33 -3.07
N ASN A 101 3.09 -13.15 -2.92
CA ASN A 101 3.95 -12.69 -4.01
C ASN A 101 3.93 -13.64 -5.21
N LEU A 102 3.93 -14.94 -4.98
CA LEU A 102 3.81 -15.94 -6.05
C LEU A 102 2.47 -15.85 -6.77
N LEU A 103 1.36 -15.70 -6.02
CA LEU A 103 0.03 -15.54 -6.61
C LEU A 103 -0.08 -14.31 -7.52
N HIS A 104 0.56 -13.20 -7.13
CA HIS A 104 0.61 -11.97 -7.93
C HIS A 104 1.64 -12.05 -9.08
N GLY A 105 2.41 -13.14 -9.18
CA GLY A 105 3.49 -13.26 -10.18
C GLY A 105 4.66 -12.31 -9.91
N GLY A 106 4.83 -11.88 -8.66
CA GLY A 106 5.91 -10.99 -8.22
C GLY A 106 5.79 -9.54 -8.70
N LYS A 107 4.69 -9.15 -9.33
CA LYS A 107 4.48 -7.81 -9.88
C LYS A 107 3.11 -7.28 -9.50
N ASN A 108 3.08 -6.04 -9.03
CA ASN A 108 1.84 -5.27 -8.88
C ASN A 108 1.78 -4.21 -9.97
N TYR A 109 0.64 -4.11 -10.62
CA TYR A 109 0.36 -3.12 -11.65
C TYR A 109 -0.57 -2.06 -11.05
N TYR A 110 -0.19 -0.81 -11.18
CA TYR A 110 -0.97 0.34 -10.74
C TYR A 110 -1.27 1.24 -11.93
N GLU A 111 -2.50 1.68 -12.03
CA GLU A 111 -2.95 2.72 -12.95
C GLU A 111 -3.25 3.96 -12.13
N PHE A 112 -2.62 5.06 -12.46
CA PHE A 112 -2.79 6.35 -11.81
C PHE A 112 -3.55 7.30 -12.73
N ALA A 113 -4.46 8.07 -12.12
CA ALA A 113 -5.11 9.21 -12.75
C ALA A 113 -4.96 10.41 -11.82
N MET A 114 -4.41 11.51 -12.30
CA MET A 114 -4.12 12.71 -11.52
C MET A 114 -4.64 13.94 -12.22
N GLY A 115 -5.64 14.59 -11.64
CA GLY A 115 -6.23 15.84 -12.10
C GLY A 115 -5.96 16.99 -11.16
N ALA A 116 -6.53 18.17 -11.44
CA ALA A 116 -6.36 19.36 -10.63
C ALA A 116 -6.88 19.23 -9.18
N GLU A 117 -7.85 18.35 -8.94
CA GLU A 117 -8.48 18.18 -7.63
C GLU A 117 -7.80 17.12 -6.75
N GLY A 118 -7.10 16.16 -7.35
CA GLY A 118 -6.51 15.06 -6.59
C GLY A 118 -5.92 13.97 -7.48
N VAL A 119 -5.49 12.91 -6.82
CA VAL A 119 -4.94 11.72 -7.43
C VAL A 119 -5.73 10.50 -7.04
N MET A 120 -5.97 9.65 -8.01
CA MET A 120 -6.58 8.33 -7.85
C MET A 120 -5.62 7.26 -8.38
N HIS A 121 -5.54 6.14 -7.69
CA HIS A 121 -4.93 4.97 -8.29
C HIS A 121 -5.82 3.74 -8.13
N VAL A 122 -5.71 2.86 -9.09
CA VAL A 122 -6.40 1.57 -9.11
C VAL A 122 -5.35 0.48 -9.33
N ALA A 123 -5.38 -0.57 -8.51
CA ALA A 123 -4.58 -1.75 -8.81
C ALA A 123 -5.14 -2.41 -10.08
N ASN A 124 -4.24 -2.65 -11.05
CA ASN A 124 -4.61 -3.06 -12.39
C ASN A 124 -5.47 -4.33 -12.42
N ARG A 125 -6.45 -4.33 -13.28
CA ARG A 125 -7.42 -5.41 -13.55
C ARG A 125 -6.76 -6.78 -13.78
N LYS A 126 -5.58 -6.83 -14.42
CA LYS A 126 -4.87 -8.11 -14.70
C LYS A 126 -4.39 -8.83 -13.43
N THR A 127 -3.92 -8.08 -12.44
CA THR A 127 -3.60 -8.63 -11.12
C THR A 127 -4.89 -8.94 -10.37
N PHE A 128 -5.89 -8.08 -10.49
CA PHE A 128 -7.19 -8.20 -9.87
C PHE A 128 -7.96 -9.43 -10.34
N ASP A 129 -7.95 -9.76 -11.64
CA ASP A 129 -8.69 -10.90 -12.19
C ASP A 129 -8.18 -12.26 -11.63
N ARG A 130 -6.88 -12.37 -11.36
CA ARG A 130 -6.33 -13.58 -10.70
C ARG A 130 -6.73 -13.68 -9.24
N VAL A 131 -6.59 -12.57 -8.52
CA VAL A 131 -6.96 -12.49 -7.10
C VAL A 131 -8.46 -12.59 -6.95
N ALA A 132 -9.26 -11.94 -7.80
CA ALA A 132 -10.71 -12.02 -7.80
C ALA A 132 -11.21 -13.45 -8.00
N LYS A 133 -10.65 -14.21 -8.96
CA LYS A 133 -10.99 -15.63 -9.15
C LYS A 133 -10.68 -16.47 -7.92
N LEU A 134 -9.56 -16.19 -7.25
CA LEU A 134 -9.20 -16.89 -6.00
C LEU A 134 -10.15 -16.51 -4.87
N MET A 135 -10.50 -15.22 -4.76
CA MET A 135 -11.45 -14.71 -3.77
C MET A 135 -12.86 -15.22 -4.02
N ASP A 136 -13.27 -15.35 -5.28
CA ASP A 136 -14.55 -15.96 -5.65
C ASP A 136 -14.59 -17.44 -5.25
N ALA A 137 -13.51 -18.18 -5.50
CA ALA A 137 -13.38 -19.56 -5.03
C ALA A 137 -13.41 -19.67 -3.50
N ALA A 138 -12.70 -18.77 -2.79
CA ALA A 138 -12.72 -18.70 -1.34
C ALA A 138 -14.12 -18.34 -0.80
N ALA A 139 -14.83 -17.41 -1.45
CA ALA A 139 -16.20 -17.07 -1.08
C ALA A 139 -17.16 -18.27 -1.24
N VAL A 140 -17.03 -19.04 -2.31
CA VAL A 140 -17.81 -20.26 -2.53
C VAL A 140 -17.53 -21.30 -1.45
N ILE A 141 -16.26 -21.51 -1.09
CA ILE A 141 -15.87 -22.42 -0.02
C ILE A 141 -16.40 -21.90 1.33
N GLY A 142 -16.25 -20.60 1.62
CA GLY A 142 -16.72 -19.98 2.86
C GLY A 142 -18.23 -20.07 3.00
N THR A 143 -19.02 -19.88 1.94
CA THR A 143 -20.47 -20.08 1.96
C THR A 143 -20.85 -21.55 2.13
N ALA A 144 -20.13 -22.46 1.49
CA ALA A 144 -20.36 -23.90 1.62
C ALA A 144 -20.03 -24.43 3.02
N THR A 145 -19.04 -23.83 3.69
CA THR A 145 -18.62 -24.20 5.06
C THR A 145 -19.29 -23.38 6.14
N GLY A 146 -20.07 -22.34 5.79
CA GLY A 146 -20.68 -21.41 6.72
C GLY A 146 -19.70 -20.46 7.41
N ASP A 147 -18.48 -20.29 6.88
CA ASP A 147 -17.47 -19.40 7.45
C ASP A 147 -17.65 -17.94 6.97
N ALA A 148 -18.34 -17.15 7.80
CA ALA A 148 -18.59 -15.74 7.53
C ALA A 148 -17.31 -14.89 7.43
N ASN A 149 -16.20 -15.28 8.11
CA ASN A 149 -14.94 -14.54 8.05
C ASN A 149 -14.29 -14.71 6.68
N MET A 150 -14.37 -15.90 6.09
CA MET A 150 -13.84 -16.18 4.77
C MET A 150 -14.61 -15.44 3.67
N VAL A 151 -15.94 -15.33 3.80
CA VAL A 151 -16.77 -14.53 2.92
C VAL A 151 -16.45 -13.04 3.07
N GLY A 152 -16.35 -12.53 4.30
CA GLY A 152 -15.97 -11.14 4.57
C GLY A 152 -14.60 -10.76 4.01
N ALA A 153 -13.59 -11.60 4.20
CA ALA A 153 -12.25 -11.39 3.65
C ALA A 153 -12.24 -11.36 2.12
N SER A 154 -13.04 -12.22 1.46
CA SER A 154 -13.16 -12.24 0.00
C SER A 154 -13.82 -10.98 -0.56
N MET A 155 -14.76 -10.39 0.19
CA MET A 155 -15.43 -9.12 -0.19
C MET A 155 -14.51 -7.90 0.02
N ALA A 156 -13.75 -7.87 1.10
CA ALA A 156 -12.81 -6.77 1.40
C ALA A 156 -11.69 -6.65 0.36
N GLY A 157 -11.25 -7.76 -0.24
CA GLY A 157 -10.23 -7.77 -1.28
C GLY A 157 -10.66 -7.20 -2.64
N ARG A 158 -11.92 -6.81 -2.81
CA ARG A 158 -12.46 -6.31 -4.09
C ARG A 158 -12.33 -4.81 -4.30
N SER A 159 -12.04 -4.02 -3.27
CA SER A 159 -11.92 -2.56 -3.37
C SER A 159 -10.45 -2.14 -3.38
N ASN A 160 -9.91 -1.87 -4.55
CA ASN A 160 -8.50 -1.50 -4.74
C ASN A 160 -8.32 -0.09 -5.33
N THR A 161 -9.28 0.79 -5.10
CA THR A 161 -9.19 2.19 -5.52
C THR A 161 -8.84 3.04 -4.31
N CYS A 162 -7.75 3.80 -4.40
CA CYS A 162 -7.39 4.81 -3.42
C CYS A 162 -7.44 6.18 -4.08
N THR A 163 -8.22 7.09 -3.52
CA THR A 163 -8.38 8.46 -4.01
C THR A 163 -7.99 9.43 -2.90
N MET A 164 -7.25 10.47 -3.24
CA MET A 164 -6.88 11.53 -2.31
C MET A 164 -6.98 12.90 -2.98
N LYS A 165 -7.68 13.82 -2.34
CA LYS A 165 -7.81 15.20 -2.80
C LYS A 165 -6.62 16.02 -2.34
N PHE A 166 -6.14 16.93 -3.20
CA PHE A 166 -4.98 17.77 -2.89
C PHE A 166 -5.25 18.82 -1.79
N ASP A 167 -6.50 19.23 -1.60
CA ASP A 167 -6.90 20.11 -0.51
C ASP A 167 -6.85 19.44 0.88
N GLU A 168 -6.89 18.11 0.91
CA GLU A 168 -6.75 17.32 2.14
C GLU A 168 -5.29 17.04 2.50
N VAL A 169 -4.34 17.23 1.57
CA VAL A 169 -2.93 16.90 1.78
C VAL A 169 -2.27 17.93 2.69
N LYS A 170 -1.71 17.46 3.80
CA LYS A 170 -0.98 18.25 4.78
C LYS A 170 0.52 18.05 4.72
N LYS A 171 0.97 16.87 4.30
CA LYS A 171 2.38 16.52 4.27
C LYS A 171 2.70 15.63 3.07
N ILE A 172 3.88 15.85 2.49
CA ILE A 172 4.45 15.05 1.41
C ILE A 172 5.80 14.50 1.88
N ASN A 173 5.97 13.19 1.83
CA ASN A 173 7.25 12.53 2.06
C ASN A 173 7.77 11.95 0.75
N GLU A 174 9.03 12.21 0.45
CA GLU A 174 9.70 11.78 -0.77
C GLU A 174 10.53 10.53 -0.53
N HIS A 175 10.29 9.49 -1.31
CA HIS A 175 11.02 8.24 -1.26
C HIS A 175 11.65 7.91 -2.62
N ARG A 176 12.54 8.79 -3.09
CA ARG A 176 13.19 8.72 -4.43
C ARG A 176 13.89 7.39 -4.72
N LYS A 177 14.49 6.75 -3.71
CA LYS A 177 15.16 5.46 -3.87
C LYS A 177 14.21 4.30 -4.17
N ASN A 178 12.95 4.48 -3.83
CA ASN A 178 11.91 3.45 -3.95
C ASN A 178 10.82 3.85 -4.94
N ASP A 179 11.04 4.91 -5.73
CA ASP A 179 10.16 5.40 -6.78
C ASP A 179 8.72 5.70 -6.32
N TYR A 180 8.54 6.21 -5.08
CA TYR A 180 7.21 6.62 -4.61
C TYR A 180 7.21 7.92 -3.81
N ILE A 181 6.06 8.59 -3.87
CA ILE A 181 5.71 9.80 -3.13
C ILE A 181 4.59 9.43 -2.19
N GLU A 182 4.76 9.73 -0.91
CA GLU A 182 3.74 9.47 0.09
C GLU A 182 3.08 10.79 0.48
N ILE A 183 1.77 10.86 0.33
CA ILE A 183 0.96 12.02 0.67
C ILE A 183 0.05 11.71 1.85
N TYR A 184 -0.02 12.63 2.80
CA TYR A 184 -0.80 12.49 4.03
C TYR A 184 -1.83 13.59 4.15
N GLY A 185 -3.09 13.23 4.43
CA GLY A 185 -4.18 14.13 4.80
C GLY A 185 -4.58 14.03 6.27
N GLY A 186 -4.18 12.95 6.97
CA GLY A 186 -4.51 12.69 8.38
C GLY A 186 -4.10 11.30 8.83
N LEU A 187 -4.50 10.92 10.06
CA LEU A 187 -4.02 9.71 10.72
C LEU A 187 -4.25 8.42 9.90
N PHE A 188 -5.35 8.35 9.14
CA PHE A 188 -5.75 7.20 8.32
C PHE A 188 -5.93 7.56 6.85
N ASN A 189 -5.65 8.81 6.46
CA ASN A 189 -5.78 9.29 5.10
C ASN A 189 -4.38 9.52 4.51
N TYR A 190 -3.83 8.49 3.89
CA TYR A 190 -2.54 8.52 3.21
C TYR A 190 -2.64 7.77 1.87
N ASN A 191 -1.83 8.19 0.93
CA ASN A 191 -1.74 7.55 -0.37
C ASN A 191 -0.28 7.45 -0.83
N HIS A 192 0.07 6.36 -1.51
CA HIS A 192 1.36 6.13 -2.12
C HIS A 192 1.23 6.29 -3.63
N ILE A 193 1.94 7.24 -4.19
CA ILE A 193 1.96 7.53 -5.62
C ILE A 193 3.29 7.05 -6.17
N TYR A 194 3.25 6.03 -7.02
CA TYR A 194 4.43 5.47 -7.65
C TYR A 194 4.66 6.12 -9.01
N ALA A 195 5.92 6.49 -9.28
CA ALA A 195 6.33 7.05 -10.55
C ALA A 195 7.76 6.61 -10.86
N TYR A 196 8.03 6.20 -12.10
CA TYR A 196 9.40 5.87 -12.50
C TYR A 196 10.35 7.06 -12.32
N SER A 197 11.65 6.80 -12.15
CA SER A 197 12.64 7.83 -11.84
C SER A 197 12.61 9.02 -12.83
N HIS A 198 12.33 8.77 -14.12
CA HIS A 198 12.20 9.82 -15.15
C HIS A 198 10.90 10.62 -15.06
N GLN A 199 9.85 10.10 -14.41
CA GLN A 199 8.55 10.74 -14.19
C GLN A 199 8.47 11.41 -12.83
N TYR A 200 9.31 11.00 -11.88
CA TYR A 200 9.20 11.32 -10.46
C TYR A 200 9.13 12.82 -10.16
N GLU A 201 10.07 13.60 -10.72
CA GLU A 201 10.13 15.05 -10.50
C GLU A 201 8.93 15.78 -11.07
N PHE A 202 8.42 15.33 -12.22
CA PHE A 202 7.23 15.89 -12.83
C PHE A 202 6.00 15.64 -11.96
N VAL A 203 5.78 14.40 -11.54
CA VAL A 203 4.65 14.00 -10.67
C VAL A 203 4.72 14.73 -9.33
N LEU A 204 5.92 14.79 -8.71
CA LEU A 204 6.12 15.52 -7.46
C LEU A 204 5.85 17.01 -7.60
N GLY A 205 6.33 17.63 -8.67
CA GLY A 205 6.10 19.04 -8.99
C GLY A 205 4.63 19.36 -9.16
N TYR A 206 3.90 18.49 -9.87
CA TYR A 206 2.45 18.62 -10.05
C TYR A 206 1.70 18.55 -8.71
N ILE A 207 1.98 17.56 -7.88
CA ILE A 207 1.36 17.41 -6.56
C ILE A 207 1.60 18.66 -5.71
N ARG A 208 2.85 19.12 -5.64
CA ARG A 208 3.22 20.32 -4.87
C ARG A 208 2.54 21.60 -5.33
N ALA A 209 2.34 21.74 -6.65
CA ALA A 209 1.66 22.90 -7.22
C ALA A 209 0.17 22.95 -6.85
N HIS A 210 -0.47 21.81 -6.68
CA HIS A 210 -1.91 21.71 -6.41
C HIS A 210 -2.24 21.57 -4.92
N CYS A 211 -1.29 21.11 -4.06
CA CYS A 211 -1.49 21.05 -2.62
C CYS A 211 -1.39 22.44 -1.99
N ARG A 212 -2.51 22.94 -1.45
CA ARG A 212 -2.59 24.29 -0.85
C ARG A 212 -2.28 24.31 0.66
N ASN A 213 -2.43 23.18 1.35
CA ASN A 213 -2.42 23.08 2.81
C ASN A 213 -1.17 22.36 3.34
N LEU A 214 -0.04 22.45 2.64
CA LEU A 214 1.22 21.85 3.09
C LEU A 214 1.74 22.56 4.34
N GLU A 215 1.99 21.79 5.40
CA GLU A 215 2.61 22.21 6.66
C GLU A 215 4.14 22.21 6.60
#